data_64067f8dc06afc0a448ae45e70749a19
#
_entry.id   64067f8dc06afc0a448ae45e70749a19
#
_cell.length_a   1.000
_cell.length_b   1.000
_cell.length_c   1.000
_cell.angle_alpha   90.00
_cell.angle_beta   90.00
_cell.angle_gamma   90.00
#
_symmetry.space_group_name_H-M   'P 1'
#
loop_
_entity.id
_entity.type
_entity.pdbx_description
1 polymer ?
#
loop_
_entity_poly.entity_id
_entity_poly.type
_entity_poly.pdbx_seq_one_letter_code
_entity_poly.pdbx_strand_id
1 'polypeptide(L)'
;LLQNQDNFKHYGVVKGIERWDNLIDWEQELAAIDTYSNTGEFNSLMHVTTFTDGLYATNYYINMAAGDVSTKDGWGFKNNFDPRDMDQNQDNEWGPGHELGHMHQGAINWPSTTESSNNLFSNYVVYKIGKWGSRGSSIGTLAAYRYAPPTPWSRFMHPRDPNTLEFIPQDMTSDDANKYGLYQGEASEMHMRLNQQLWTYFERIGKKPNTIRKIFEQGRTPEFWLPSNDPGAAQLMYARNVAKAADMDMTEFFDAWGFFIPVSSFKLYAYGSFSYTVTQDMINQTLDYMKKFPTKCPPIEYIEDRRYQAGAKGNQKGISEDGGDVGYFETFQNNVKITKPVSYTVSGREYTVTDGEQAVAFELIKDGKRIWFANRFVFIVPEAVDIKGAELYAVQADGQRIKANK
;
A
#
# COMPACT_ATOMS: atom_id res chain seq x y z
N LEU A 1 31.64 0.49 -13.79
CA LEU A 1 32.01 1.88 -13.56
C LEU A 1 32.80 2.48 -14.73
N LEU A 2 33.76 1.80 -15.31
CA LEU A 2 34.63 2.34 -16.38
C LEU A 2 34.01 2.31 -17.79
N GLN A 3 32.89 1.66 -18.00
CA GLN A 3 32.29 1.49 -19.33
C GLN A 3 31.48 2.71 -19.82
N ASN A 4 31.16 3.66 -18.94
CA ASN A 4 30.36 4.83 -19.29
C ASN A 4 31.06 6.14 -18.93
N GLN A 5 32.28 6.33 -19.44
CA GLN A 5 33.15 7.47 -19.14
C GLN A 5 32.52 8.84 -19.42
N ASP A 6 31.62 8.94 -20.41
CA ASP A 6 31.03 10.23 -20.78
C ASP A 6 29.98 10.71 -19.75
N ASN A 7 29.28 9.81 -19.09
CA ASN A 7 28.35 10.16 -18.02
C ASN A 7 29.08 10.54 -16.73
N PHE A 8 30.20 9.89 -16.42
CA PHE A 8 31.05 10.28 -15.30
C PHE A 8 31.74 11.63 -15.47
N LYS A 9 32.04 12.05 -16.69
CA LYS A 9 32.66 13.35 -16.96
C LYS A 9 31.77 14.55 -16.64
N HIS A 10 30.44 14.38 -16.66
CA HIS A 10 29.52 15.51 -16.51
C HIS A 10 29.05 15.75 -15.07
N TYR A 11 28.93 14.72 -14.23
CA TYR A 11 28.32 14.84 -12.89
C TYR A 11 29.15 14.26 -11.74
N GLY A 12 30.15 13.48 -12.06
CA GLY A 12 31.04 12.87 -11.09
C GLY A 12 30.41 11.71 -10.32
N VAL A 13 31.21 10.70 -10.07
CA VAL A 13 30.90 9.53 -9.23
C VAL A 13 30.35 9.95 -7.86
N VAL A 14 30.85 11.08 -7.34
CA VAL A 14 30.51 11.58 -6.01
C VAL A 14 29.02 11.84 -5.85
N LYS A 15 28.37 12.53 -6.79
CA LYS A 15 26.93 12.82 -6.69
C LYS A 15 26.04 11.59 -6.81
N GLY A 16 26.45 10.61 -7.63
CA GLY A 16 25.74 9.32 -7.70
C GLY A 16 25.86 8.55 -6.38
N ILE A 17 27.03 8.54 -5.76
CA ILE A 17 27.24 7.92 -4.46
C ILE A 17 26.44 8.66 -3.36
N GLU A 18 26.51 9.99 -3.31
CA GLU A 18 25.73 10.80 -2.37
C GLU A 18 24.22 10.52 -2.50
N ARG A 19 23.73 10.28 -3.71
CA ARG A 19 22.33 9.92 -3.91
C ARG A 19 21.98 8.56 -3.31
N TRP A 20 22.83 7.56 -3.53
CA TRP A 20 22.64 6.23 -2.93
C TRP A 20 22.79 6.26 -1.41
N ASP A 21 23.71 7.02 -0.87
CA ASP A 21 23.82 7.22 0.58
C ASP A 21 22.50 7.79 1.15
N ASN A 22 21.95 8.81 0.49
CA ASN A 22 20.66 9.37 0.89
C ASN A 22 19.51 8.34 0.84
N LEU A 23 19.44 7.49 -0.21
CA LEU A 23 18.43 6.44 -0.32
C LEU A 23 18.53 5.47 0.85
N ILE A 24 19.73 5.02 1.16
CA ILE A 24 20.01 4.11 2.27
C ILE A 24 19.63 4.77 3.61
N ASP A 25 20.05 5.99 3.84
CA ASP A 25 19.78 6.73 5.08
C ASP A 25 18.27 6.92 5.30
N TRP A 26 17.53 7.29 4.25
CA TRP A 26 16.08 7.48 4.34
C TRP A 26 15.35 6.18 4.62
N GLU A 27 15.75 5.07 4.01
CA GLU A 27 15.12 3.78 4.28
C GLU A 27 15.46 3.26 5.67
N GLN A 28 16.70 3.45 6.12
CA GLN A 28 17.11 3.14 7.49
C GLN A 28 16.37 4.00 8.52
N GLU A 29 16.17 5.30 8.23
CA GLU A 29 15.33 6.18 9.04
C GLU A 29 13.91 5.62 9.17
N LEU A 30 13.28 5.25 8.05
CA LEU A 30 11.93 4.71 8.04
C LEU A 30 11.83 3.37 8.78
N ALA A 31 12.80 2.48 8.56
CA ALA A 31 12.88 1.17 9.21
C ALA A 31 13.34 1.24 10.68
N ALA A 32 13.63 2.43 11.20
CA ALA A 32 14.17 2.63 12.56
C ALA A 32 15.44 1.81 12.86
N ILE A 33 16.37 1.74 11.90
CA ILE A 33 17.68 1.11 12.05
C ILE A 33 18.83 2.11 12.00
N ASP A 34 18.54 3.38 11.74
CA ASP A 34 19.49 4.49 11.77
C ASP A 34 20.20 4.61 13.13
N THR A 35 19.50 4.30 14.22
CA THR A 35 20.08 4.30 15.58
C THR A 35 21.02 3.13 15.83
N TYR A 36 20.95 2.06 15.04
CA TYR A 36 21.79 0.87 15.14
C TYR A 36 23.00 0.89 14.19
N SER A 37 23.02 1.83 13.23
CA SER A 37 24.10 1.91 12.24
C SER A 37 25.48 2.08 12.87
N ASN A 38 25.57 2.74 14.04
CA ASN A 38 26.81 2.93 14.79
C ASN A 38 27.24 1.68 15.59
N THR A 39 26.41 0.68 15.74
CA THR A 39 26.74 -0.56 16.47
C THR A 39 27.32 -1.65 15.56
N GLY A 40 27.30 -1.45 14.26
CA GLY A 40 27.75 -2.43 13.28
C GLY A 40 26.77 -3.59 13.03
N GLU A 41 25.63 -3.64 13.72
CA GLU A 41 24.66 -4.73 13.58
C GLU A 41 23.98 -4.75 12.21
N PHE A 42 23.86 -3.59 11.56
CA PHE A 42 23.20 -3.44 10.26
C PHE A 42 24.13 -2.89 9.18
N ASN A 43 25.43 -2.78 9.46
CA ASN A 43 26.47 -2.41 8.49
C ASN A 43 26.80 -3.59 7.57
N SER A 44 25.82 -4.20 6.94
CA SER A 44 26.12 -5.04 5.80
C SER A 44 26.55 -4.14 4.65
N LEU A 45 27.74 -4.39 4.13
CA LEU A 45 28.21 -3.78 2.88
C LEU A 45 27.17 -4.09 1.81
N MET A 46 26.41 -3.09 1.41
CA MET A 46 25.46 -3.24 0.34
C MET A 46 26.20 -3.14 -0.98
N HIS A 47 26.20 -4.23 -1.72
CA HIS A 47 26.78 -4.24 -3.04
C HIS A 47 25.70 -3.92 -4.07
N VAL A 48 25.89 -2.83 -4.80
CA VAL A 48 25.12 -2.56 -6.01
C VAL A 48 25.88 -3.15 -7.19
N THR A 49 25.28 -4.09 -7.87
CA THR A 49 25.88 -4.78 -9.01
C THR A 49 25.12 -4.47 -10.30
N THR A 50 25.76 -4.68 -11.43
CA THR A 50 25.19 -4.43 -12.76
C THR A 50 25.51 -5.57 -13.72
N PHE A 51 25.38 -6.82 -13.26
CA PHE A 51 25.87 -7.98 -14.02
C PHE A 51 24.88 -8.56 -15.02
N THR A 52 23.59 -8.38 -14.80
CA THR A 52 22.55 -9.05 -15.59
C THR A 52 21.42 -8.10 -15.95
N ASP A 53 20.58 -8.51 -16.89
CA ASP A 53 19.33 -7.82 -17.15
C ASP A 53 18.36 -8.04 -15.98
N GLY A 54 17.76 -6.97 -15.51
CA GLY A 54 16.75 -6.98 -14.45
C GLY A 54 17.14 -6.25 -13.18
N LEU A 55 16.13 -5.83 -12.46
CA LEU A 55 16.22 -5.27 -11.12
C LEU A 55 15.85 -6.38 -10.14
N TYR A 56 16.67 -6.64 -9.15
CA TYR A 56 16.34 -7.59 -8.08
C TYR A 56 17.26 -7.40 -6.87
N ALA A 57 16.78 -7.74 -5.71
CA ALA A 57 17.56 -7.81 -4.48
C ALA A 57 17.85 -9.26 -4.09
N THR A 58 18.97 -9.45 -3.44
CA THR A 58 19.35 -10.68 -2.74
C THR A 58 19.64 -10.35 -1.28
N ASN A 59 19.95 -11.36 -0.47
CA ASN A 59 20.39 -11.12 0.91
C ASN A 59 21.73 -10.36 1.01
N TYR A 60 22.45 -10.16 -0.09
CA TYR A 60 23.82 -9.64 -0.08
C TYR A 60 24.05 -8.45 -1.01
N TYR A 61 23.22 -8.28 -2.02
CA TYR A 61 23.38 -7.21 -3.00
C TYR A 61 22.06 -6.88 -3.73
N ILE A 62 22.04 -5.72 -4.30
CA ILE A 62 21.02 -5.27 -5.24
C ILE A 62 21.62 -5.33 -6.63
N ASN A 63 20.93 -5.98 -7.56
CA ASN A 63 21.29 -5.91 -8.98
C ASN A 63 20.44 -4.84 -9.66
N MET A 64 21.14 -3.88 -10.25
CA MET A 64 20.53 -2.87 -11.10
C MET A 64 20.86 -3.25 -12.53
N ALA A 65 19.84 -3.44 -13.38
CA ALA A 65 20.05 -3.79 -14.76
C ALA A 65 21.11 -2.89 -15.42
N ALA A 66 22.14 -3.47 -15.99
CA ALA A 66 23.17 -2.72 -16.69
C ALA A 66 22.60 -1.96 -17.91
N GLY A 67 21.47 -2.44 -18.43
CA GLY A 67 20.88 -1.98 -19.67
C GLY A 67 21.82 -2.20 -20.87
N ASP A 68 21.28 -2.21 -22.04
CA ASP A 68 22.12 -2.10 -23.23
C ASP A 68 22.65 -0.66 -23.29
N VAL A 69 23.94 -0.51 -23.00
CA VAL A 69 24.64 0.80 -23.07
C VAL A 69 24.59 1.40 -24.49
N SER A 70 24.16 0.64 -25.48
CA SER A 70 23.98 1.06 -26.88
C SER A 70 22.61 1.67 -27.15
N THR A 71 21.62 1.48 -26.30
CA THR A 71 20.25 2.00 -26.50
C THR A 71 19.99 3.21 -25.62
N LYS A 72 19.44 4.28 -26.22
CA LYS A 72 19.04 5.50 -25.51
C LYS A 72 17.91 5.27 -24.51
N ASP A 73 17.20 4.15 -24.60
CA ASP A 73 15.95 3.87 -23.90
C ASP A 73 16.09 2.74 -22.87
N GLY A 74 17.30 2.19 -22.64
CA GLY A 74 17.53 1.12 -21.68
C GLY A 74 17.51 1.62 -20.23
N TRP A 75 16.76 0.93 -19.38
CA TRP A 75 16.96 0.97 -17.93
C TRP A 75 18.39 0.51 -17.65
N GLY A 76 19.27 1.41 -17.37
CA GLY A 76 20.65 1.08 -17.22
C GLY A 76 21.34 1.88 -16.13
N PHE A 77 22.58 1.59 -15.96
CA PHE A 77 23.49 2.26 -15.04
C PHE A 77 23.33 3.79 -15.04
N LYS A 78 23.07 4.39 -16.22
CA LYS A 78 22.84 5.81 -16.39
C LYS A 78 21.65 6.31 -15.54
N ASN A 79 20.51 5.63 -15.61
CA ASN A 79 19.29 6.05 -14.94
C ASN A 79 19.38 5.88 -13.43
N ASN A 80 20.17 4.94 -12.95
CA ASN A 80 20.31 4.61 -11.54
C ASN A 80 21.45 5.35 -10.84
N PHE A 81 22.35 5.97 -11.58
CA PHE A 81 23.53 6.67 -11.01
C PHE A 81 23.73 8.10 -11.51
N ASP A 82 22.98 8.54 -12.52
CA ASP A 82 22.99 9.92 -12.95
C ASP A 82 21.87 10.69 -12.23
N PRO A 83 22.18 11.56 -11.26
CA PRO A 83 21.16 12.31 -10.51
C PRO A 83 20.20 13.11 -11.40
N ARG A 84 20.62 13.48 -12.61
CA ARG A 84 19.74 14.20 -13.56
C ARG A 84 18.62 13.32 -14.08
N ASP A 85 18.96 12.08 -14.40
CA ASP A 85 17.99 11.12 -14.90
C ASP A 85 17.12 10.59 -13.77
N MET A 86 17.71 10.34 -12.59
CA MET A 86 16.98 10.01 -11.36
C MET A 86 15.95 11.10 -11.03
N ASP A 87 16.31 12.36 -11.18
CA ASP A 87 15.45 13.50 -10.89
C ASP A 87 14.36 13.76 -11.96
N GLN A 88 14.39 13.11 -13.10
CA GLN A 88 13.47 13.37 -14.21
C GLN A 88 12.29 12.40 -14.27
N ASN A 89 12.44 11.21 -13.72
CA ASN A 89 11.43 10.16 -13.78
C ASN A 89 11.31 9.49 -12.41
N GLN A 90 10.09 9.42 -11.90
CA GLN A 90 9.76 8.73 -10.66
C GLN A 90 10.27 7.28 -10.67
N ASP A 91 10.23 6.59 -11.80
CA ASP A 91 10.63 5.20 -11.90
C ASP A 91 12.13 5.00 -11.63
N ASN A 92 12.94 6.00 -11.91
CA ASN A 92 14.39 5.94 -11.69
C ASN A 92 14.75 5.94 -10.19
N GLU A 93 13.88 6.47 -9.34
CA GLU A 93 14.05 6.45 -7.88
C GLU A 93 13.24 5.33 -7.23
N TRP A 94 12.10 5.00 -7.83
CA TRP A 94 11.22 3.95 -7.35
C TRP A 94 11.91 2.58 -7.34
N GLY A 95 12.53 2.20 -8.46
CA GLY A 95 13.20 0.92 -8.60
C GLY A 95 14.29 0.69 -7.56
N PRO A 96 15.29 1.59 -7.46
CA PRO A 96 16.29 1.52 -6.39
C PRO A 96 15.68 1.42 -4.98
N GLY A 97 14.68 2.23 -4.66
CA GLY A 97 13.98 2.17 -3.37
C GLY A 97 13.17 0.87 -3.19
N HIS A 98 12.69 0.24 -4.26
CA HIS A 98 12.02 -1.05 -4.23
C HIS A 98 13.00 -2.17 -3.84
N GLU A 99 14.13 -2.25 -4.54
CA GLU A 99 15.10 -3.31 -4.29
C GLU A 99 15.77 -3.14 -2.92
N LEU A 100 16.10 -1.92 -2.54
CA LEU A 100 16.64 -1.63 -1.22
C LEU A 100 15.61 -1.93 -0.12
N GLY A 101 14.34 -1.63 -0.38
CA GLY A 101 13.23 -1.93 0.51
C GLY A 101 13.07 -3.40 0.84
N HIS A 102 13.44 -4.32 -0.06
CA HIS A 102 13.47 -5.76 0.24
C HIS A 102 14.38 -6.11 1.42
N MET A 103 15.43 -5.35 1.63
CA MET A 103 16.37 -5.59 2.73
C MET A 103 15.84 -5.05 4.07
N HIS A 104 14.89 -4.11 4.04
CA HIS A 104 14.40 -3.42 5.23
C HIS A 104 12.99 -3.84 5.67
N GLN A 105 12.22 -4.48 4.80
CA GLN A 105 10.78 -4.72 5.00
C GLN A 105 10.41 -5.77 6.06
N GLY A 106 11.37 -6.43 6.70
CA GLY A 106 11.13 -7.64 7.51
C GLY A 106 9.99 -7.54 8.54
N ALA A 107 9.80 -6.38 9.17
CA ALA A 107 8.74 -6.16 10.17
C ALA A 107 7.33 -6.02 9.58
N ILE A 108 7.22 -5.89 8.26
CA ILE A 108 5.95 -5.66 7.53
C ILE A 108 5.77 -6.65 6.36
N ASN A 109 6.66 -7.65 6.28
CA ASN A 109 6.65 -8.63 5.21
C ASN A 109 6.24 -10.02 5.72
N TRP A 110 5.30 -10.63 5.06
CA TRP A 110 4.91 -12.03 5.20
C TRP A 110 4.62 -12.63 3.83
N PRO A 111 4.48 -13.97 3.70
CA PRO A 111 4.19 -14.59 2.41
C PRO A 111 3.02 -13.92 1.69
N SER A 112 3.21 -13.51 0.46
CA SER A 112 2.34 -12.72 -0.45
C SER A 112 2.47 -11.20 -0.39
N THR A 113 3.25 -10.63 0.52
CA THR A 113 3.43 -9.17 0.56
C THR A 113 4.83 -8.72 0.17
N THR A 114 5.70 -9.63 -0.23
CA THR A 114 7.12 -9.37 -0.52
C THR A 114 7.29 -8.25 -1.56
N GLU A 115 6.52 -8.28 -2.66
CA GLU A 115 6.59 -7.29 -3.74
C GLU A 115 5.72 -6.04 -3.48
N SER A 116 5.06 -5.97 -2.34
CA SER A 116 4.17 -4.87 -1.98
C SER A 116 4.63 -4.10 -0.76
N SER A 117 5.12 -4.79 0.27
CA SER A 117 5.53 -4.14 1.52
C SER A 117 6.81 -3.31 1.36
N ASN A 118 7.74 -3.75 0.51
CA ASN A 118 8.94 -3.00 0.13
C ASN A 118 8.61 -1.66 -0.57
N ASN A 119 7.47 -1.55 -1.24
CA ASN A 119 7.05 -0.32 -1.90
C ASN A 119 6.67 0.82 -0.94
N LEU A 120 6.55 0.54 0.36
CA LEU A 120 6.50 1.61 1.36
C LEU A 120 7.80 2.44 1.32
N PHE A 121 8.93 1.79 1.17
CA PHE A 121 10.25 2.42 1.06
C PHE A 121 10.39 3.19 -0.25
N SER A 122 9.99 2.61 -1.36
CA SER A 122 9.95 3.31 -2.65
C SER A 122 9.15 4.61 -2.59
N ASN A 123 7.95 4.55 -2.01
CA ASN A 123 7.09 5.72 -1.81
C ASN A 123 7.75 6.77 -0.91
N TYR A 124 8.43 6.33 0.15
CA TYR A 124 9.11 7.22 1.07
C TYR A 124 10.29 7.93 0.42
N VAL A 125 11.13 7.20 -0.32
CA VAL A 125 12.25 7.76 -1.08
C VAL A 125 11.75 8.82 -2.07
N VAL A 126 10.76 8.52 -2.87
CA VAL A 126 10.16 9.45 -3.84
C VAL A 126 9.59 10.70 -3.15
N TYR A 127 8.98 10.53 -1.98
CA TYR A 127 8.50 11.65 -1.17
C TYR A 127 9.64 12.52 -0.62
N LYS A 128 10.72 11.92 -0.12
CA LYS A 128 11.90 12.65 0.42
C LYS A 128 12.60 13.48 -0.65
N ILE A 129 12.60 13.05 -1.89
CA ILE A 129 13.11 13.83 -3.02
C ILE A 129 12.25 15.07 -3.28
N GLY A 130 10.99 15.04 -2.88
CA GLY A 130 10.08 16.19 -2.93
C GLY A 130 9.54 16.55 -4.31
N LYS A 131 9.82 15.73 -5.33
CA LYS A 131 9.38 15.99 -6.71
C LYS A 131 8.17 15.19 -7.12
N TRP A 132 7.93 14.06 -6.46
CA TRP A 132 6.97 13.07 -6.90
C TRP A 132 6.06 12.64 -5.76
N GLY A 133 4.91 12.10 -6.13
CA GLY A 133 4.02 11.45 -5.23
C GLY A 133 4.26 9.99 -5.03
N SER A 134 3.56 9.50 -4.06
CA SER A 134 3.54 8.07 -3.91
C SER A 134 2.73 7.42 -5.04
N ARG A 135 3.18 6.29 -5.56
CA ARG A 135 2.37 5.46 -6.45
C ARG A 135 1.12 4.92 -5.77
N GLY A 136 1.08 4.92 -4.44
CA GLY A 136 -0.03 4.44 -3.65
C GLY A 136 -1.37 5.16 -3.86
N SER A 137 -1.34 6.40 -4.37
CA SER A 137 -2.55 7.15 -4.71
C SER A 137 -2.97 6.98 -6.15
N SER A 138 -2.10 6.46 -6.95
CA SER A 138 -2.17 6.51 -8.39
C SER A 138 -2.66 5.23 -9.01
N ILE A 139 -3.30 4.39 -8.26
CA ILE A 139 -3.58 3.06 -8.72
C ILE A 139 -4.76 3.06 -9.68
N GLY A 140 -4.45 3.19 -10.96
CA GLY A 140 -5.35 2.86 -12.05
C GLY A 140 -5.96 1.46 -11.89
N THR A 141 -5.21 0.55 -11.31
CA THR A 141 -5.66 -0.75 -10.86
C THR A 141 -6.79 -0.70 -9.83
N LEU A 142 -6.87 0.29 -8.95
CA LEU A 142 -8.05 0.42 -8.07
C LEU A 142 -9.33 0.75 -8.83
N ALA A 143 -9.25 1.43 -9.97
CA ALA A 143 -10.41 1.58 -10.84
C ALA A 143 -10.88 0.25 -11.40
N ALA A 144 -9.97 -0.63 -11.79
CA ALA A 144 -10.29 -2.00 -12.19
C ALA A 144 -10.85 -2.83 -11.03
N TYR A 145 -10.47 -2.50 -9.81
CA TYR A 145 -10.92 -3.16 -8.58
C TYR A 145 -12.05 -2.43 -7.86
N ARG A 146 -12.59 -1.33 -8.41
CA ARG A 146 -13.74 -0.60 -7.81
C ARG A 146 -14.94 -1.49 -7.54
N TYR A 147 -15.01 -2.65 -8.16
CA TYR A 147 -16.06 -3.67 -8.00
C TYR A 147 -15.57 -4.91 -7.29
N ALA A 148 -14.34 -4.92 -6.75
CA ALA A 148 -13.87 -6.06 -5.98
C ALA A 148 -14.60 -6.15 -4.63
N PRO A 149 -14.94 -7.36 -4.18
CA PRO A 149 -15.59 -7.60 -2.89
C PRO A 149 -14.65 -7.29 -1.74
N PRO A 150 -15.25 -6.98 -0.63
CA PRO A 150 -15.56 -5.64 -0.20
C PRO A 150 -14.31 -4.79 -0.05
N THR A 151 -13.11 -5.40 -0.19
CA THR A 151 -11.83 -4.69 -0.10
C THR A 151 -10.81 -5.21 -1.10
N PRO A 152 -9.84 -4.41 -1.55
CA PRO A 152 -8.73 -4.86 -2.39
C PRO A 152 -7.94 -6.01 -1.75
N TRP A 153 -7.71 -5.95 -0.45
CA TRP A 153 -7.02 -7.00 0.29
C TRP A 153 -7.78 -8.32 0.29
N SER A 154 -9.08 -8.28 0.55
CA SER A 154 -9.94 -9.47 0.49
C SER A 154 -9.87 -10.16 -0.87
N ARG A 155 -9.77 -9.40 -1.94
CA ARG A 155 -9.66 -9.95 -3.28
C ARG A 155 -8.36 -10.71 -3.51
N PHE A 156 -7.27 -10.24 -2.97
CA PHE A 156 -5.97 -10.88 -3.13
C PHE A 156 -5.75 -12.06 -2.20
N MET A 157 -6.00 -11.85 -0.92
CA MET A 157 -5.82 -12.88 0.11
C MET A 157 -6.91 -13.96 0.03
N HIS A 158 -8.09 -13.58 -0.46
CA HIS A 158 -9.26 -14.40 -0.59
C HIS A 158 -9.87 -14.20 -1.97
N PRO A 159 -9.27 -14.74 -3.04
CA PRO A 159 -9.76 -14.51 -4.38
C PRO A 159 -11.22 -14.94 -4.49
N ARG A 160 -12.04 -14.00 -4.92
CA ARG A 160 -13.48 -14.22 -5.13
C ARG A 160 -13.86 -13.83 -6.54
N ASP A 161 -14.81 -14.54 -7.10
CA ASP A 161 -15.41 -14.09 -8.34
C ASP A 161 -16.03 -12.69 -8.13
N PRO A 162 -15.68 -11.70 -8.95
CA PRO A 162 -16.15 -10.33 -8.76
C PRO A 162 -17.66 -10.17 -8.93
N ASN A 163 -18.32 -11.13 -9.58
CA ASN A 163 -19.77 -11.08 -9.83
C ASN A 163 -20.56 -11.81 -8.76
N THR A 164 -20.08 -12.98 -8.32
CA THR A 164 -20.78 -13.84 -7.38
C THR A 164 -20.33 -13.68 -5.94
N LEU A 165 -19.13 -13.14 -5.73
CA LEU A 165 -18.41 -13.07 -4.46
C LEU A 165 -18.08 -14.45 -3.84
N GLU A 166 -18.25 -15.52 -4.61
CA GLU A 166 -17.83 -16.85 -4.19
C GLU A 166 -16.32 -17.01 -4.23
N PHE A 167 -15.78 -17.83 -3.35
CA PHE A 167 -14.36 -18.16 -3.38
C PHE A 167 -14.00 -18.87 -4.68
N ILE A 168 -12.96 -18.39 -5.33
CA ILE A 168 -12.39 -19.05 -6.51
C ILE A 168 -11.65 -20.31 -6.04
N PRO A 169 -11.86 -21.47 -6.69
CA PRO A 169 -11.22 -22.74 -6.29
C PRO A 169 -9.68 -22.63 -6.22
N GLN A 170 -9.09 -23.34 -5.29
CA GLN A 170 -7.68 -23.24 -4.88
C GLN A 170 -6.67 -23.87 -5.85
N ASP A 171 -7.13 -24.65 -6.82
CA ASP A 171 -6.28 -25.34 -7.80
C ASP A 171 -6.06 -24.50 -9.06
N MET A 172 -5.93 -23.18 -8.91
CA MET A 172 -5.74 -22.29 -10.04
C MET A 172 -4.38 -22.49 -10.69
N THR A 173 -4.41 -22.65 -11.99
CA THR A 173 -3.21 -22.54 -12.85
C THR A 173 -2.77 -21.07 -12.91
N SER A 174 -1.55 -20.81 -13.39
CA SER A 174 -1.08 -19.46 -13.66
C SER A 174 -2.00 -18.69 -14.62
N ASP A 175 -2.64 -19.39 -15.56
CA ASP A 175 -3.57 -18.79 -16.52
C ASP A 175 -4.89 -18.38 -15.84
N ASP A 176 -5.37 -19.16 -14.88
CA ASP A 176 -6.55 -18.80 -14.10
C ASP A 176 -6.25 -17.63 -13.16
N ALA A 177 -5.07 -17.59 -12.56
CA ALA A 177 -4.64 -16.46 -11.74
C ALA A 177 -4.62 -15.16 -12.57
N ASN A 178 -4.07 -15.20 -13.80
CA ASN A 178 -4.08 -14.08 -14.73
C ASN A 178 -5.50 -13.64 -15.12
N LYS A 179 -6.41 -14.60 -15.38
CA LYS A 179 -7.80 -14.33 -15.73
C LYS A 179 -8.54 -13.55 -14.63
N TYR A 180 -8.20 -13.79 -13.38
CA TYR A 180 -8.82 -13.11 -12.24
C TYR A 180 -8.02 -11.89 -11.73
N GLY A 181 -6.97 -11.48 -12.45
CA GLY A 181 -6.12 -10.35 -12.06
C GLY A 181 -5.36 -10.60 -10.76
N LEU A 182 -4.93 -11.84 -10.55
CA LEU A 182 -4.20 -12.27 -9.35
C LEU A 182 -2.68 -12.36 -9.58
N TYR A 183 -2.20 -11.86 -10.72
CA TYR A 183 -0.78 -11.84 -11.04
C TYR A 183 -0.03 -10.92 -10.06
N GLN A 184 1.17 -11.31 -9.66
CA GLN A 184 1.97 -10.61 -8.63
C GLN A 184 2.11 -9.09 -8.85
N GLY A 185 2.23 -8.64 -10.10
CA GLY A 185 2.42 -7.24 -10.45
C GLY A 185 1.23 -6.33 -10.08
N GLU A 186 0.01 -6.76 -10.39
CA GLU A 186 -1.18 -5.93 -10.11
C GLU A 186 -1.60 -5.98 -8.64
N ALA A 187 -1.40 -7.12 -7.99
CA ALA A 187 -1.71 -7.27 -6.58
C ALA A 187 -0.73 -6.49 -5.69
N SER A 188 0.53 -6.38 -6.10
CA SER A 188 1.56 -5.65 -5.34
C SER A 188 1.18 -4.17 -5.17
N GLU A 189 0.66 -3.52 -6.20
CA GLU A 189 0.26 -2.12 -6.13
C GLU A 189 -0.91 -1.88 -5.18
N MET A 190 -1.84 -2.83 -5.08
CA MET A 190 -2.96 -2.72 -4.13
C MET A 190 -2.52 -2.90 -2.69
N HIS A 191 -1.72 -3.93 -2.42
CA HIS A 191 -1.24 -4.20 -1.06
C HIS A 191 -0.33 -3.10 -0.54
N MET A 192 0.45 -2.48 -1.42
CA MET A 192 1.26 -1.33 -1.10
C MET A 192 0.43 -0.22 -0.43
N ARG A 193 -0.82 -0.04 -0.85
CA ARG A 193 -1.71 1.00 -0.33
C ARG A 193 -2.00 0.85 1.16
N LEU A 194 -2.05 -0.36 1.70
CA LEU A 194 -2.22 -0.59 3.14
C LEU A 194 -1.19 0.22 3.95
N ASN A 195 0.09 -0.03 3.68
CA ASN A 195 1.19 0.63 4.37
C ASN A 195 1.27 2.12 4.02
N GLN A 196 0.94 2.47 2.77
CA GLN A 196 0.90 3.86 2.32
C GLN A 196 -0.16 4.69 3.05
N GLN A 197 -1.33 4.14 3.32
CA GLN A 197 -2.39 4.81 4.07
C GLN A 197 -1.96 5.07 5.52
N LEU A 198 -1.34 4.07 6.17
CA LEU A 198 -0.78 4.21 7.51
C LEU A 198 0.30 5.30 7.55
N TRP A 199 1.27 5.24 6.62
CA TRP A 199 2.33 6.24 6.54
C TRP A 199 1.77 7.64 6.26
N THR A 200 0.85 7.78 5.31
CA THR A 200 0.24 9.08 4.96
C THR A 200 -0.44 9.71 6.16
N TYR A 201 -1.22 8.95 6.92
CA TYR A 201 -1.94 9.49 8.06
C TYR A 201 -1.00 9.81 9.24
N PHE A 202 -0.18 8.85 9.62
CA PHE A 202 0.61 8.99 10.84
C PHE A 202 1.80 9.93 10.66
N GLU A 203 2.55 9.80 9.57
CA GLU A 203 3.80 10.53 9.37
C GLU A 203 3.62 11.77 8.50
N ARG A 204 3.02 11.62 7.32
CA ARG A 204 2.93 12.71 6.37
C ARG A 204 1.92 13.79 6.79
N ILE A 205 0.73 13.42 7.26
CA ILE A 205 -0.22 14.33 7.89
C ILE A 205 0.25 14.71 9.31
N GLY A 206 1.10 13.88 9.92
CA GLY A 206 1.70 14.11 11.22
C GLY A 206 0.74 13.92 12.40
N LYS A 207 -0.28 13.09 12.25
CA LYS A 207 -1.27 12.87 13.33
C LYS A 207 -0.69 12.09 14.53
N LYS A 208 0.27 11.22 14.27
CA LYS A 208 1.01 10.48 15.31
C LYS A 208 2.42 10.14 14.79
N PRO A 209 3.34 11.10 14.72
CA PRO A 209 4.69 10.88 14.18
C PRO A 209 5.43 9.76 14.90
N ASN A 210 6.31 9.08 14.17
CA ASN A 210 7.07 7.90 14.60
C ASN A 210 6.23 6.62 14.76
N THR A 211 4.98 6.57 14.34
CA THR A 211 4.19 5.34 14.38
C THR A 211 4.80 4.26 13.48
N ILE A 212 5.22 4.62 12.26
CA ILE A 212 5.87 3.67 11.34
C ILE A 212 7.18 3.16 11.93
N ARG A 213 8.02 4.03 12.47
CA ARG A 213 9.25 3.63 13.16
C ARG A 213 8.98 2.63 14.29
N LYS A 214 7.96 2.88 15.11
CA LYS A 214 7.55 1.95 16.18
C LYS A 214 7.08 0.59 15.66
N ILE A 215 6.39 0.54 14.50
CA ILE A 215 6.01 -0.73 13.87
C ILE A 215 7.27 -1.56 13.59
N PHE A 216 8.31 -0.94 13.03
CA PHE A 216 9.57 -1.62 12.73
C PHE A 216 10.35 -2.00 14.01
N GLU A 217 10.44 -1.12 14.99
CA GLU A 217 11.10 -1.39 16.28
C GLU A 217 10.43 -2.58 17.00
N GLN A 218 9.11 -2.56 17.11
CA GLN A 218 8.33 -3.62 17.76
C GLN A 218 8.38 -4.92 16.95
N GLY A 219 8.34 -4.86 15.61
CA GLY A 219 8.41 -6.01 14.73
C GLY A 219 9.72 -6.81 14.84
N ARG A 220 10.77 -6.21 15.39
CA ARG A 220 12.04 -6.90 15.72
C ARG A 220 12.05 -7.55 17.10
N THR A 221 10.99 -7.37 17.88
CA THR A 221 10.87 -8.04 19.20
C THR A 221 10.18 -9.39 19.08
N PRO A 222 10.46 -10.33 19.98
CA PRO A 222 9.78 -11.65 19.97
C PRO A 222 8.26 -11.57 20.01
N GLU A 223 7.70 -10.52 20.62
CA GLU A 223 6.24 -10.31 20.73
C GLU A 223 5.57 -10.10 19.37
N PHE A 224 6.26 -9.47 18.41
CA PHE A 224 5.71 -9.10 17.10
C PHE A 224 6.51 -9.65 15.91
N TRP A 225 7.39 -10.61 16.17
CA TRP A 225 8.10 -11.27 15.09
C TRP A 225 7.13 -12.03 14.19
N LEU A 226 7.11 -11.68 12.91
CA LEU A 226 6.17 -12.26 11.95
C LEU A 226 6.57 -13.70 11.61
N PRO A 227 5.67 -14.69 11.75
CA PRO A 227 5.93 -16.07 11.33
C PRO A 227 6.16 -16.14 9.81
N SER A 228 7.29 -16.69 9.39
CA SER A 228 7.66 -16.77 7.96
C SER A 228 6.91 -17.86 7.19
N ASN A 229 6.28 -18.80 7.86
CA ASN A 229 5.60 -19.96 7.26
C ASN A 229 4.09 -20.02 7.54
N ASP A 230 3.56 -19.05 8.28
CA ASP A 230 2.14 -18.93 8.61
C ASP A 230 1.63 -17.52 8.25
N PRO A 231 1.24 -17.30 6.99
CA PRO A 231 0.81 -16.00 6.53
C PRO A 231 -0.44 -15.46 7.24
N GLY A 232 -1.33 -16.32 7.71
CA GLY A 232 -2.53 -15.90 8.45
C GLY A 232 -2.18 -15.37 9.84
N ALA A 233 -1.32 -16.10 10.57
CA ALA A 233 -0.82 -15.63 11.87
C ALA A 233 0.01 -14.35 11.71
N ALA A 234 0.88 -14.28 10.71
CA ALA A 234 1.70 -13.10 10.44
C ALA A 234 0.85 -11.86 10.15
N GLN A 235 -0.16 -11.98 9.31
CA GLN A 235 -1.10 -10.90 9.01
C GLN A 235 -1.77 -10.33 10.28
N LEU A 236 -2.29 -11.20 11.13
CA LEU A 236 -2.95 -10.78 12.37
C LEU A 236 -1.96 -10.24 13.42
N MET A 237 -0.74 -10.77 13.44
CA MET A 237 0.35 -10.24 14.27
C MET A 237 0.74 -8.83 13.82
N TYR A 238 0.87 -8.61 12.52
CA TYR A 238 1.12 -7.28 11.95
C TYR A 238 0.02 -6.29 12.37
N ALA A 239 -1.25 -6.68 12.27
CA ALA A 239 -2.36 -5.84 12.67
C ALA A 239 -2.30 -5.44 14.17
N ARG A 240 -1.91 -6.36 15.05
CA ARG A 240 -1.68 -6.06 16.48
C ARG A 240 -0.49 -5.13 16.69
N ASN A 241 0.59 -5.33 15.94
CA ASN A 241 1.77 -4.47 15.97
C ASN A 241 1.41 -3.02 15.62
N VAL A 242 0.66 -2.83 14.53
CA VAL A 242 0.19 -1.50 14.11
C VAL A 242 -0.69 -0.87 15.19
N ALA A 243 -1.64 -1.61 15.76
CA ALA A 243 -2.51 -1.10 16.82
C ALA A 243 -1.72 -0.64 18.05
N LYS A 244 -0.70 -1.40 18.46
CA LYS A 244 0.19 -1.04 19.58
C LYS A 244 1.06 0.18 19.22
N ALA A 245 1.64 0.23 18.05
CA ALA A 245 2.49 1.33 17.61
C ALA A 245 1.69 2.65 17.50
N ALA A 246 0.48 2.57 16.97
CA ALA A 246 -0.44 3.68 16.85
C ALA A 246 -1.12 4.03 18.19
N ASP A 247 -1.13 3.12 19.18
CA ASP A 247 -1.91 3.24 20.41
C ASP A 247 -3.37 3.58 20.10
N MET A 248 -3.97 2.81 19.18
CA MET A 248 -5.32 2.99 18.66
C MET A 248 -5.99 1.65 18.39
N ASP A 249 -7.32 1.61 18.55
CA ASP A 249 -8.15 0.52 18.03
C ASP A 249 -8.24 0.64 16.50
N MET A 250 -7.50 -0.23 15.81
CA MET A 250 -7.39 -0.28 14.35
C MET A 250 -8.40 -1.24 13.71
N THR A 251 -9.43 -1.66 14.47
CA THR A 251 -10.38 -2.69 14.02
C THR A 251 -11.04 -2.32 12.68
N GLU A 252 -11.60 -1.11 12.55
CA GLU A 252 -12.31 -0.72 11.33
C GLU A 252 -11.40 -0.63 10.11
N PHE A 253 -10.15 -0.20 10.30
CA PHE A 253 -9.14 -0.16 9.25
C PHE A 253 -8.81 -1.56 8.72
N PHE A 254 -8.46 -2.49 9.61
CA PHE A 254 -8.10 -3.85 9.19
C PHE A 254 -9.31 -4.68 8.74
N ASP A 255 -10.50 -4.41 9.25
CA ASP A 255 -11.74 -4.98 8.72
C ASP A 255 -11.98 -4.54 7.27
N ALA A 256 -11.82 -3.25 6.97
CA ALA A 256 -11.92 -2.72 5.61
C ALA A 256 -10.92 -3.39 4.66
N TRP A 257 -9.73 -3.74 5.15
CA TRP A 257 -8.72 -4.49 4.41
C TRP A 257 -8.95 -6.01 4.38
N GLY A 258 -10.02 -6.52 5.01
CA GLY A 258 -10.41 -7.93 4.96
C GLY A 258 -9.58 -8.85 5.87
N PHE A 259 -8.89 -8.32 6.87
CA PHE A 259 -8.05 -9.12 7.78
C PHE A 259 -8.83 -10.08 8.65
N PHE A 260 -10.12 -9.78 8.89
CA PHE A 260 -10.97 -10.53 9.82
C PHE A 260 -11.97 -11.45 9.10
N ILE A 261 -11.58 -11.96 7.94
CA ILE A 261 -12.36 -12.95 7.19
C ILE A 261 -11.78 -14.33 7.49
N PRO A 262 -12.57 -15.28 8.04
CA PRO A 262 -12.09 -16.64 8.26
C PRO A 262 -11.75 -17.33 6.95
N VAL A 263 -10.59 -18.00 6.93
CA VAL A 263 -10.13 -18.80 5.79
C VAL A 263 -9.60 -20.13 6.29
N SER A 264 -9.96 -21.20 5.61
CA SER A 264 -9.49 -22.55 5.91
C SER A 264 -8.60 -23.06 4.79
N SER A 265 -7.31 -23.15 5.08
CA SER A 265 -6.31 -23.84 4.25
C SER A 265 -6.24 -23.42 2.79
N PHE A 266 -6.29 -22.11 2.53
CA PHE A 266 -6.08 -21.61 1.17
C PHE A 266 -4.61 -21.78 0.78
N LYS A 267 -4.33 -22.35 -0.40
CA LYS A 267 -2.97 -22.42 -0.94
C LYS A 267 -2.55 -21.08 -1.49
N LEU A 268 -1.47 -20.56 -0.93
CA LEU A 268 -0.87 -19.29 -1.32
C LEU A 268 0.49 -19.55 -1.97
N TYR A 269 0.72 -18.98 -3.15
CA TYR A 269 1.99 -19.08 -3.87
C TYR A 269 2.68 -17.71 -3.89
N ALA A 270 3.81 -17.60 -3.18
CA ALA A 270 4.58 -16.36 -3.10
C ALA A 270 6.04 -16.68 -2.76
N TYR A 271 6.90 -16.88 -3.76
CA TYR A 271 8.28 -17.38 -3.60
C TYR A 271 8.38 -18.68 -2.81
N GLY A 272 7.29 -19.41 -2.71
CA GLY A 272 7.10 -20.62 -1.97
C GLY A 272 5.63 -21.01 -1.97
N SER A 273 5.31 -22.15 -1.36
CA SER A 273 3.95 -22.64 -1.21
C SER A 273 3.59 -22.62 0.26
N PHE A 274 2.51 -21.93 0.61
CA PHE A 274 2.07 -21.73 1.99
C PHE A 274 0.62 -22.15 2.14
N SER A 275 0.22 -22.54 3.35
CA SER A 275 -1.18 -22.73 3.72
C SER A 275 -1.65 -21.49 4.47
N TYR A 276 -2.51 -20.69 3.83
CA TYR A 276 -3.09 -19.52 4.47
C TYR A 276 -4.35 -19.92 5.23
N THR A 277 -4.32 -19.74 6.54
CA THR A 277 -5.41 -20.09 7.44
C THR A 277 -5.63 -18.96 8.45
N VAL A 278 -6.87 -18.48 8.54
CA VAL A 278 -7.30 -17.51 9.55
C VAL A 278 -8.54 -18.07 10.23
N THR A 279 -8.41 -18.49 11.48
CA THR A 279 -9.53 -19.04 12.24
C THR A 279 -10.32 -17.94 12.95
N GLN A 280 -11.58 -18.21 13.28
CA GLN A 280 -12.39 -17.27 14.05
C GLN A 280 -11.78 -16.97 15.42
N ASP A 281 -11.13 -17.93 16.04
CA ASP A 281 -10.44 -17.73 17.33
C ASP A 281 -9.26 -16.77 17.22
N MET A 282 -8.44 -16.88 16.15
CA MET A 282 -7.34 -15.94 15.88
C MET A 282 -7.87 -14.52 15.66
N ILE A 283 -8.98 -14.39 14.93
CA ILE A 283 -9.68 -13.12 14.73
C ILE A 283 -10.14 -12.55 16.07
N ASN A 284 -10.87 -13.32 16.86
CA ASN A 284 -11.39 -12.89 18.14
C ASN A 284 -10.28 -12.42 19.09
N GLN A 285 -9.17 -13.16 19.19
CA GLN A 285 -8.01 -12.76 19.96
C GLN A 285 -7.41 -11.43 19.48
N THR A 286 -7.40 -11.20 18.18
CA THR A 286 -6.87 -9.95 17.60
C THR A 286 -7.81 -8.77 17.87
N LEU A 287 -9.11 -8.97 17.72
CA LEU A 287 -10.12 -7.96 18.04
C LEU A 287 -10.10 -7.60 19.53
N ASP A 288 -9.96 -8.59 20.42
CA ASP A 288 -9.86 -8.36 21.87
C ASP A 288 -8.55 -7.64 22.25
N TYR A 289 -7.47 -7.88 21.48
CA TYR A 289 -6.24 -7.11 21.64
C TYR A 289 -6.43 -5.64 21.23
N MET A 290 -7.09 -5.36 20.10
CA MET A 290 -7.33 -4.00 19.61
C MET A 290 -8.25 -3.18 20.51
N LYS A 291 -9.26 -3.79 21.09
CA LYS A 291 -10.19 -3.15 22.05
C LYS A 291 -9.53 -2.63 23.33
N LYS A 292 -8.27 -3.02 23.62
CA LYS A 292 -7.51 -2.47 24.74
C LYS A 292 -7.12 -1.01 24.55
N PHE A 293 -7.13 -0.53 23.29
CA PHE A 293 -6.79 0.84 22.96
C PHE A 293 -8.04 1.71 22.98
N PRO A 294 -8.08 2.79 23.77
CA PRO A 294 -9.30 3.56 23.98
C PRO A 294 -9.68 4.47 22.79
N THR A 295 -8.70 4.82 21.97
CA THR A 295 -8.88 5.71 20.83
C THR A 295 -9.15 4.90 19.58
N LYS A 296 -10.27 5.14 18.91
CA LYS A 296 -10.55 4.53 17.60
C LYS A 296 -9.74 5.20 16.50
N CYS A 297 -9.27 4.40 15.56
CA CYS A 297 -8.68 4.91 14.35
C CYS A 297 -9.73 5.63 13.49
N PRO A 298 -9.45 6.82 12.96
CA PRO A 298 -10.27 7.42 11.91
C PRO A 298 -10.30 6.55 10.65
N PRO A 299 -11.20 6.81 9.69
CA PRO A 299 -11.41 5.95 8.51
C PRO A 299 -10.28 6.12 7.47
N ILE A 300 -9.06 5.85 7.87
CA ILE A 300 -7.86 6.06 7.07
C ILE A 300 -7.71 5.08 5.91
N GLU A 301 -8.50 4.02 5.88
CA GLU A 301 -8.65 3.13 4.73
C GLU A 301 -9.15 3.83 3.47
N TYR A 302 -9.68 5.04 3.60
CA TYR A 302 -10.18 5.86 2.49
C TYR A 302 -9.20 6.93 2.05
N ILE A 303 -8.03 7.06 2.68
CA ILE A 303 -7.05 8.09 2.32
C ILE A 303 -6.56 7.89 0.89
N GLU A 304 -6.70 8.97 0.10
CA GLU A 304 -6.15 9.11 -1.23
C GLU A 304 -5.05 10.18 -1.27
N ASP A 305 -3.99 9.89 -2.00
CA ASP A 305 -2.90 10.82 -2.22
C ASP A 305 -2.86 11.30 -3.67
N ARG A 306 -3.48 12.48 -3.95
CA ARG A 306 -3.51 13.06 -5.30
C ARG A 306 -2.59 14.24 -5.53
N ARG A 307 -1.69 14.53 -4.61
CA ARG A 307 -0.84 15.73 -4.65
C ARG A 307 -0.04 15.89 -5.94
N TYR A 308 0.08 14.85 -6.72
CA TYR A 308 1.02 14.74 -7.82
C TYR A 308 0.45 14.93 -9.21
N GLN A 309 -0.82 15.24 -9.29
CA GLN A 309 -1.47 15.46 -10.57
C GLN A 309 -1.08 16.79 -11.23
N ALA A 310 -0.88 17.81 -10.44
CA ALA A 310 -0.50 19.13 -10.95
C ALA A 310 1.00 19.13 -11.29
N GLY A 311 1.34 18.79 -12.52
CA GLY A 311 2.70 18.84 -13.04
C GLY A 311 3.36 17.50 -13.33
N ALA A 312 2.67 16.39 -13.17
CA ALA A 312 3.17 15.08 -13.57
C ALA A 312 3.54 15.03 -15.07
N LYS A 313 4.75 14.56 -15.37
CA LYS A 313 5.27 14.38 -16.73
C LYS A 313 5.37 12.91 -17.07
N GLY A 314 5.19 12.57 -18.35
CA GLY A 314 5.41 11.19 -18.83
C GLY A 314 4.27 10.23 -18.46
N ASN A 315 4.62 9.01 -18.12
CA ASN A 315 3.69 7.92 -17.80
C ASN A 315 2.80 8.17 -16.58
N GLN A 316 3.07 9.24 -15.84
CA GLN A 316 2.28 9.64 -14.68
C GLN A 316 0.98 10.36 -15.01
N LYS A 317 0.72 10.66 -16.29
CA LYS A 317 -0.54 11.27 -16.71
C LYS A 317 -1.77 10.38 -16.50
N GLY A 318 -1.59 9.06 -16.55
CA GLY A 318 -2.68 8.10 -16.32
C GLY A 318 -3.00 7.83 -14.85
N ILE A 319 -2.16 8.26 -13.98
CA ILE A 319 -2.22 8.03 -12.54
C ILE A 319 -3.35 8.81 -11.86
N SER A 320 -3.68 9.96 -12.43
CA SER A 320 -4.64 10.89 -11.87
C SER A 320 -6.10 10.59 -12.19
N GLU A 321 -6.34 9.91 -13.29
CA GLU A 321 -7.71 9.71 -13.80
C GLU A 321 -8.46 8.63 -13.04
N ASP A 322 -7.73 7.77 -12.32
CA ASP A 322 -8.27 6.58 -11.66
C ASP A 322 -8.42 6.69 -10.13
N GLY A 323 -7.96 7.76 -9.50
CA GLY A 323 -8.18 8.02 -8.08
C GLY A 323 -9.67 8.19 -7.72
N GLY A 324 -10.05 8.08 -6.43
CA GLY A 324 -11.40 8.39 -5.95
C GLY A 324 -11.82 9.85 -6.24
N ASP A 325 -13.05 10.20 -6.05
CA ASP A 325 -13.53 11.60 -6.13
C ASP A 325 -13.39 12.31 -4.78
N VAL A 326 -13.32 11.53 -3.70
CA VAL A 326 -13.18 11.99 -2.30
C VAL A 326 -12.11 11.18 -1.57
N GLY A 327 -11.83 11.54 -0.32
CA GLY A 327 -10.85 10.83 0.51
C GLY A 327 -9.44 11.40 0.42
N TYR A 328 -9.27 12.59 -0.12
CA TYR A 328 -7.95 13.22 -0.22
C TYR A 328 -7.31 13.43 1.13
N PHE A 329 -6.00 13.27 1.20
CA PHE A 329 -5.25 13.42 2.45
C PHE A 329 -5.45 14.81 3.07
N GLU A 330 -5.65 15.88 2.26
CA GLU A 330 -5.96 17.22 2.74
C GLU A 330 -7.27 17.27 3.54
N THR A 331 -8.26 16.46 3.18
CA THR A 331 -9.52 16.35 3.92
C THR A 331 -9.26 15.84 5.34
N PHE A 332 -8.39 14.85 5.50
CA PHE A 332 -7.96 14.36 6.81
C PHE A 332 -7.04 15.35 7.53
N GLN A 333 -6.12 15.97 6.83
CA GLN A 333 -5.18 16.95 7.39
C GLN A 333 -5.93 18.13 8.03
N ASN A 334 -6.92 18.64 7.31
CA ASN A 334 -7.72 19.79 7.72
C ASN A 334 -8.93 19.41 8.60
N ASN A 335 -9.12 18.11 8.86
CA ASN A 335 -10.26 17.59 9.63
C ASN A 335 -11.60 18.16 9.13
N VAL A 336 -11.79 18.09 7.79
CA VAL A 336 -12.96 18.66 7.11
C VAL A 336 -14.24 18.05 7.65
N LYS A 337 -15.23 18.93 7.94
CA LYS A 337 -16.56 18.53 8.40
C LYS A 337 -17.56 18.60 7.26
N ILE A 338 -18.49 17.64 7.25
CA ILE A 338 -19.62 17.68 6.33
C ILE A 338 -20.65 18.67 6.89
N THR A 339 -20.79 19.80 6.24
CA THR A 339 -21.65 20.91 6.65
C THR A 339 -22.89 21.07 5.79
N LYS A 340 -22.93 20.39 4.64
CA LYS A 340 -24.06 20.38 3.71
C LYS A 340 -24.69 19.00 3.68
N PRO A 341 -26.01 18.90 3.49
CA PRO A 341 -26.66 17.61 3.27
C PRO A 341 -26.09 16.94 2.03
N VAL A 342 -25.69 15.69 2.17
CA VAL A 342 -25.28 14.85 1.04
C VAL A 342 -26.53 14.15 0.51
N SER A 343 -26.70 14.13 -0.79
CA SER A 343 -27.84 13.48 -1.45
C SER A 343 -27.39 12.43 -2.45
N TYR A 344 -28.28 11.49 -2.80
CA TYR A 344 -27.98 10.50 -3.81
C TYR A 344 -29.23 10.03 -4.56
N THR A 345 -29.00 9.50 -5.74
CA THR A 345 -30.02 8.79 -6.55
C THR A 345 -29.54 7.36 -6.80
N VAL A 346 -30.49 6.46 -7.06
CA VAL A 346 -30.21 5.05 -7.36
C VAL A 346 -30.95 4.66 -8.63
N SER A 347 -30.20 4.10 -9.59
CA SER A 347 -30.76 3.49 -10.79
C SER A 347 -30.31 2.00 -10.83
N GLY A 348 -31.21 1.08 -10.51
CA GLY A 348 -30.82 -0.31 -10.32
C GLY A 348 -29.85 -0.48 -9.16
N ARG A 349 -28.58 -0.73 -9.46
CA ARG A 349 -27.49 -0.87 -8.49
C ARG A 349 -26.45 0.24 -8.59
N GLU A 350 -26.66 1.21 -9.48
CA GLU A 350 -25.81 2.37 -9.62
C GLU A 350 -26.28 3.49 -8.67
N TYR A 351 -25.36 3.98 -7.86
CA TYR A 351 -25.53 5.09 -6.96
C TYR A 351 -24.82 6.32 -7.53
N THR A 352 -25.52 7.44 -7.57
CA THR A 352 -24.96 8.74 -7.94
C THR A 352 -25.12 9.68 -6.75
N VAL A 353 -23.99 10.11 -6.17
CA VAL A 353 -23.94 11.01 -5.02
C VAL A 353 -23.75 12.44 -5.48
N THR A 354 -24.44 13.37 -4.84
CA THR A 354 -24.32 14.82 -5.03
C THR A 354 -24.01 15.50 -3.71
N ASP A 355 -23.27 16.62 -3.78
CA ASP A 355 -22.85 17.43 -2.62
C ASP A 355 -21.98 16.65 -1.62
N GLY A 356 -21.21 15.68 -2.12
CA GLY A 356 -20.39 14.77 -1.30
C GLY A 356 -18.92 15.18 -1.15
N GLU A 357 -18.48 16.33 -1.61
CA GLU A 357 -17.07 16.73 -1.72
C GLU A 357 -16.35 16.85 -0.36
N GLN A 358 -17.11 17.01 0.73
CA GLN A 358 -16.58 17.08 2.10
C GLN A 358 -16.42 15.71 2.76
N ALA A 359 -16.94 14.66 2.14
CA ALA A 359 -16.79 13.29 2.63
C ALA A 359 -15.39 12.72 2.33
N VAL A 360 -15.03 11.66 3.03
CA VAL A 360 -13.85 10.83 2.70
C VAL A 360 -14.25 9.53 2.00
N ALA A 361 -15.50 9.10 2.19
CA ALA A 361 -16.07 7.93 1.52
C ALA A 361 -17.59 7.95 1.62
N PHE A 362 -18.23 7.01 0.90
CA PHE A 362 -19.65 6.68 0.96
C PHE A 362 -19.80 5.23 1.36
N GLU A 363 -20.57 4.94 2.41
CA GLU A 363 -20.78 3.59 2.91
C GLU A 363 -22.25 3.18 2.80
N LEU A 364 -22.51 1.98 2.28
CA LEU A 364 -23.79 1.33 2.40
C LEU A 364 -23.83 0.52 3.69
N ILE A 365 -24.76 0.87 4.56
CA ILE A 365 -24.98 0.23 5.86
C ILE A 365 -26.32 -0.46 5.87
N LYS A 366 -26.33 -1.74 6.25
CA LYS A 366 -27.51 -2.55 6.44
C LYS A 366 -27.42 -3.24 7.80
N ASP A 367 -28.49 -3.15 8.60
CA ASP A 367 -28.55 -3.74 9.94
C ASP A 367 -27.35 -3.38 10.82
N GLY A 368 -26.88 -2.13 10.70
CA GLY A 368 -25.73 -1.60 11.45
C GLY A 368 -24.37 -2.09 10.96
N LYS A 369 -24.31 -2.84 9.84
CA LYS A 369 -23.06 -3.34 9.27
C LYS A 369 -22.77 -2.67 7.92
N ARG A 370 -21.50 -2.28 7.73
CA ARG A 370 -21.00 -1.84 6.43
C ARG A 370 -20.99 -3.03 5.47
N ILE A 371 -21.78 -2.94 4.37
CA ILE A 371 -21.88 -3.98 3.34
C ILE A 371 -21.18 -3.60 2.05
N TRP A 372 -20.92 -2.31 1.84
CA TRP A 372 -20.19 -1.77 0.71
C TRP A 372 -19.62 -0.40 1.04
N PHE A 373 -18.58 0.01 0.33
CA PHE A 373 -18.08 1.38 0.39
C PHE A 373 -17.51 1.81 -0.97
N ALA A 374 -17.48 3.12 -1.20
CA ALA A 374 -16.88 3.74 -2.37
C ALA A 374 -16.33 5.12 -2.01
N ASN A 375 -15.32 5.56 -2.73
CA ASN A 375 -14.82 6.93 -2.69
C ASN A 375 -15.06 7.67 -4.01
N ARG A 376 -16.11 7.26 -4.74
CA ARG A 376 -16.55 7.82 -6.02
C ARG A 376 -17.95 8.38 -5.89
N PHE A 377 -18.24 9.47 -6.62
CA PHE A 377 -19.60 10.00 -6.70
C PHE A 377 -20.54 9.08 -7.47
N VAL A 378 -20.02 8.32 -8.43
CA VAL A 378 -20.78 7.31 -9.14
C VAL A 378 -20.14 5.94 -8.90
N PHE A 379 -20.93 4.99 -8.39
CA PHE A 379 -20.45 3.63 -8.17
C PHE A 379 -21.60 2.61 -8.34
N ILE A 380 -21.21 1.41 -8.74
CA ILE A 380 -22.13 0.28 -8.91
C ILE A 380 -21.84 -0.76 -7.84
N VAL A 381 -22.89 -1.27 -7.20
CA VAL A 381 -22.77 -2.34 -6.20
C VAL A 381 -23.00 -3.68 -6.87
N PRO A 382 -22.11 -4.68 -6.71
CA PRO A 382 -22.23 -5.99 -7.31
C PRO A 382 -23.53 -6.70 -6.95
N GLU A 383 -24.04 -7.55 -7.85
CA GLU A 383 -25.28 -8.33 -7.68
C GLU A 383 -25.27 -9.19 -6.40
N ALA A 384 -24.11 -9.73 -6.05
CA ALA A 384 -23.95 -10.56 -4.87
C ALA A 384 -24.11 -9.82 -3.54
N VAL A 385 -24.07 -8.49 -3.53
CA VAL A 385 -24.28 -7.69 -2.31
C VAL A 385 -25.77 -7.41 -2.14
N ASP A 386 -26.38 -7.87 -1.04
CA ASP A 386 -27.80 -7.60 -0.74
C ASP A 386 -27.99 -6.15 -0.24
N ILE A 387 -28.37 -5.27 -1.18
CA ILE A 387 -28.63 -3.85 -0.91
C ILE A 387 -30.05 -3.53 -0.44
N LYS A 388 -30.95 -4.54 -0.35
CA LYS A 388 -32.33 -4.30 0.08
C LYS A 388 -32.35 -3.79 1.53
N GLY A 389 -32.89 -2.59 1.72
CA GLY A 389 -32.94 -1.94 3.03
C GLY A 389 -31.63 -1.30 3.49
N ALA A 390 -30.59 -1.30 2.64
CA ALA A 390 -29.37 -0.57 2.95
C ALA A 390 -29.58 0.95 2.83
N GLU A 391 -28.87 1.68 3.65
CA GLU A 391 -28.86 3.14 3.68
C GLU A 391 -27.47 3.65 3.34
N LEU A 392 -27.41 4.77 2.61
CA LEU A 392 -26.12 5.42 2.27
C LEU A 392 -25.73 6.44 3.34
N TYR A 393 -24.48 6.38 3.73
CA TYR A 393 -23.85 7.32 4.64
C TYR A 393 -22.63 7.96 4.00
N ALA A 394 -22.48 9.25 4.15
CA ALA A 394 -21.25 9.98 3.90
C ALA A 394 -20.36 9.92 5.15
N VAL A 395 -19.10 9.56 4.97
CA VAL A 395 -18.13 9.40 6.05
C VAL A 395 -17.27 10.66 6.16
N GLN A 396 -17.21 11.22 7.35
CA GLN A 396 -16.40 12.39 7.67
C GLN A 396 -14.97 11.96 8.06
N ALA A 397 -14.00 12.86 7.96
CA ALA A 397 -12.59 12.57 8.23
C ALA A 397 -12.30 12.04 9.66
N ASP A 398 -13.16 12.34 10.63
CA ASP A 398 -13.07 11.82 12.01
C ASP A 398 -13.86 10.52 12.23
N GLY A 399 -14.46 9.95 11.18
CA GLY A 399 -15.22 8.71 11.22
C GLY A 399 -16.71 8.89 11.51
N GLN A 400 -17.21 10.12 11.70
CA GLN A 400 -18.64 10.32 11.83
C GLN A 400 -19.36 9.97 10.54
N ARG A 401 -20.40 9.15 10.63
CA ARG A 401 -21.26 8.74 9.51
C ARG A 401 -22.51 9.60 9.48
N ILE A 402 -22.73 10.31 8.39
CA ILE A 402 -23.87 11.19 8.17
C ILE A 402 -24.76 10.57 7.12
N LYS A 403 -26.00 10.28 7.49
CA LYS A 403 -26.96 9.66 6.57
C LYS A 403 -27.23 10.59 5.38
N ALA A 404 -27.05 10.06 4.17
CA ALA A 404 -27.36 10.78 2.95
C ALA A 404 -28.88 10.76 2.64
N ASN A 405 -29.36 11.80 2.00
CA ASN A 405 -30.76 11.92 1.56
C ASN A 405 -30.96 11.24 0.22
N LYS A 406 -32.02 10.45 0.09
CA LYS A 406 -32.40 9.79 -1.16
C LYS A 406 -33.27 10.70 -2.04
#